data_5b0f9bf222189b03334c6e6b73a05f21
#
_entry.id   5b0f9bf222189b03334c6e6b73a05f21
#
_cell.length_a   1.000
_cell.length_b   1.000
_cell.length_c   1.000
_cell.angle_alpha   90.00
_cell.angle_beta   90.00
_cell.angle_gamma   90.00
#
_symmetry.space_group_name_H-M   'P 1'
#
loop_
_entity.id
_entity.type
_entity.pdbx_description
1 polymer ?
#
loop_
_entity_poly.entity_id
_entity_poly.type
_entity_poly.pdbx_seq_one_letter_code
_entity_poly.pdbx_strand_id
1 'polypeptide(L)'
;DVYKRQALRQPQIRYTYDFTDKLEASLALEYVEPSYTEGEFTKYINQRIPDIPVNVKYSFKNGSHLQAGAVLRNMYYKDEIEDKDRIVTGWGASLSGIWQFAQNTSLCFQGVYGKGISNYIQDISGTGLDLVPNATAEGKLKAFGAWGGYIGFSHNWSKVLTSNIMYS
;
A
#
# COMPACT_ATOMS: atom_id res chain seq x y z
N ASP A 1 -9.73 21.01 -11.46
CA ASP A 1 -8.60 21.12 -10.50
C ASP A 1 -7.64 19.92 -10.61
N VAL A 2 -6.92 19.84 -11.73
CA VAL A 2 -5.98 18.73 -12.05
C VAL A 2 -4.66 18.86 -11.27
N TYR A 3 -4.41 19.97 -10.61
CA TYR A 3 -3.09 20.31 -10.02
C TYR A 3 -2.87 19.89 -8.56
N LYS A 4 -3.81 19.21 -7.91
CA LYS A 4 -3.66 18.82 -6.49
C LYS A 4 -3.30 17.36 -6.23
N ARG A 5 -3.01 16.57 -7.24
CA ARG A 5 -2.42 15.23 -7.04
C ARG A 5 -0.89 15.32 -7.07
N GLN A 6 -0.31 15.99 -6.10
CA GLN A 6 1.11 15.77 -5.81
C GLN A 6 1.24 14.34 -5.28
N ALA A 7 1.93 13.49 -6.02
CA ALA A 7 2.39 12.22 -5.48
C ALA A 7 3.25 12.55 -4.25
N LEU A 8 2.78 12.17 -3.07
CA LEU A 8 3.53 12.33 -1.82
C LEU A 8 4.81 11.52 -1.97
N ARG A 9 5.93 12.22 -2.17
CA ARG A 9 7.25 11.59 -2.18
C ARG A 9 7.64 11.35 -0.73
N GLN A 10 7.61 10.11 -0.32
CA GLN A 10 8.01 9.69 1.01
C GLN A 10 9.52 9.39 1.00
N PRO A 11 10.28 9.87 1.98
CA PRO A 11 11.68 9.48 2.14
C PRO A 11 11.77 7.97 2.33
N GLN A 12 12.60 7.31 1.52
CA GLN A 12 12.82 5.87 1.65
C GLN A 12 14.27 5.50 1.38
N ILE A 13 14.72 4.44 2.04
CA ILE A 13 15.96 3.73 1.72
C ILE A 13 15.54 2.34 1.31
N ARG A 14 15.92 1.92 0.09
CA ARG A 14 15.56 0.62 -0.47
C ARG A 14 16.80 -0.17 -0.85
N TYR A 15 16.81 -1.43 -0.49
CA TYR A 15 17.77 -2.42 -0.96
C TYR A 15 17.06 -3.44 -1.81
N THR A 16 17.58 -3.67 -3.02
CA THR A 16 17.05 -4.66 -3.97
C THR A 16 18.14 -5.68 -4.26
N TYR A 17 17.78 -6.95 -4.27
CA TYR A 17 18.68 -8.07 -4.55
C TYR A 17 18.07 -9.00 -5.58
N ASP A 18 18.83 -9.27 -6.64
CA ASP A 18 18.49 -10.21 -7.69
C ASP A 18 19.07 -11.59 -7.35
N PHE A 19 18.20 -12.50 -6.90
CA PHE A 19 18.59 -13.89 -6.62
C PHE A 19 18.90 -14.66 -7.90
N THR A 20 18.17 -14.35 -8.96
CA THR A 20 18.35 -14.91 -10.30
C THR A 20 17.84 -13.89 -11.32
N ASP A 21 18.09 -14.11 -12.62
CA ASP A 21 17.54 -13.30 -13.73
C ASP A 21 15.99 -13.19 -13.72
N LYS A 22 15.32 -13.97 -12.87
CA LYS A 22 13.86 -14.03 -12.79
C LYS A 22 13.30 -13.66 -11.43
N LEU A 23 14.09 -13.76 -10.37
CA LEU A 23 13.65 -13.57 -9.00
C LEU A 23 14.40 -12.41 -8.36
N GLU A 24 13.65 -11.35 -8.08
CA GLU A 24 14.09 -10.15 -7.40
C GLU A 24 13.37 -10.03 -6.05
N ALA A 25 14.06 -9.60 -5.01
CA ALA A 25 13.42 -9.18 -3.76
C ALA A 25 13.93 -7.81 -3.34
N SER A 26 13.07 -7.04 -2.71
CA SER A 26 13.42 -5.73 -2.14
C SER A 26 12.89 -5.56 -0.73
N LEU A 27 13.68 -4.89 0.08
CA LEU A 27 13.35 -4.43 1.42
C LEU A 27 13.57 -2.92 1.47
N ALA A 28 12.63 -2.19 2.06
CA ALA A 28 12.82 -0.78 2.27
C ALA A 28 12.49 -0.35 3.71
N LEU A 29 12.97 0.84 4.07
CA LEU A 29 12.54 1.60 5.23
C LEU A 29 11.93 2.89 4.68
N GLU A 30 10.67 3.15 5.00
CA GLU A 30 9.92 4.30 4.49
C GLU A 30 9.38 5.12 5.65
N TYR A 31 9.55 6.44 5.57
CA TYR A 31 8.93 7.33 6.53
C TYR A 31 7.57 7.79 5.98
N VAL A 32 6.50 7.19 6.53
CA VAL A 32 5.12 7.45 6.13
C VAL A 32 4.35 7.98 7.33
N GLU A 33 3.93 9.24 7.25
CA GLU A 33 3.01 9.78 8.25
C GLU A 33 1.65 9.09 8.12
N PRO A 34 1.12 8.45 9.18
CA PRO A 34 -0.19 7.84 9.12
C PRO A 34 -1.27 8.91 9.03
N SER A 35 -2.28 8.62 8.22
CA SER A 35 -3.50 9.39 8.15
C SER A 35 -4.51 8.80 9.11
N TYR A 36 -4.93 9.55 10.13
CA TYR A 36 -5.90 9.05 11.09
C TYR A 36 -6.94 10.09 11.50
N THR A 37 -8.09 9.59 11.92
CA THR A 37 -9.15 10.39 12.52
C THR A 37 -8.91 10.48 14.01
N GLU A 38 -8.71 11.69 14.51
CA GLU A 38 -8.58 11.95 15.95
C GLU A 38 -9.91 11.66 16.66
N GLY A 39 -9.84 11.01 17.80
CA GLY A 39 -10.93 10.91 18.74
C GLY A 39 -10.90 12.05 19.76
N GLU A 40 -11.92 12.15 20.62
CA GLU A 40 -12.07 13.22 21.62
C GLU A 40 -10.86 13.31 22.58
N PHE A 41 -10.22 12.15 22.87
CA PHE A 41 -9.10 12.05 23.81
C PHE A 41 -7.84 11.48 23.17
N THR A 42 -7.64 11.72 21.88
CA THR A 42 -6.44 11.23 21.17
C THR A 42 -5.83 12.34 20.35
N LYS A 43 -4.50 12.44 20.39
CA LYS A 43 -3.73 13.43 19.62
C LYS A 43 -2.68 12.80 18.74
N TYR A 44 -2.42 13.49 17.65
CA TYR A 44 -1.30 13.20 16.76
C TYR A 44 0.03 13.36 17.50
N ILE A 45 0.93 12.41 17.28
CA ILE A 45 2.37 12.54 17.57
C ILE A 45 3.19 12.03 16.39
N ASN A 46 4.37 12.59 16.22
CA ASN A 46 5.26 12.22 15.11
C ASN A 46 5.63 10.75 15.15
N GLN A 47 5.71 10.14 13.98
CA GLN A 47 6.18 8.76 13.83
C GLN A 47 7.64 8.65 14.25
N ARG A 48 8.00 7.53 14.89
CA ARG A 48 9.35 7.28 15.44
C ARG A 48 10.07 6.13 14.74
N ILE A 49 9.30 5.21 14.16
CA ILE A 49 9.82 4.02 13.49
C ILE A 49 9.32 4.05 12.04
N PRO A 50 10.22 3.86 11.05
CA PRO A 50 9.82 3.78 9.66
C PRO A 50 8.97 2.53 9.40
N ASP A 51 8.13 2.59 8.38
CA ASP A 51 7.43 1.44 7.83
C ASP A 51 8.44 0.52 7.12
N ILE A 52 8.16 -0.77 7.12
CA ILE A 52 9.05 -1.79 6.55
C ILE A 52 8.32 -2.55 5.43
N PRO A 53 8.31 -2.01 4.20
CA PRO A 53 7.80 -2.74 3.06
C PRO A 53 8.83 -3.74 2.53
N VAL A 54 8.33 -4.92 2.16
CA VAL A 54 9.07 -5.99 1.48
C VAL A 54 8.32 -6.37 0.21
N ASN A 55 9.06 -6.68 -0.85
CA ASN A 55 8.49 -7.12 -2.12
C ASN A 55 9.32 -8.27 -2.69
N VAL A 56 8.64 -9.20 -3.35
CA VAL A 56 9.25 -10.27 -4.14
C VAL A 56 8.60 -10.28 -5.50
N LYS A 57 9.40 -10.23 -6.55
CA LYS A 57 8.95 -10.24 -7.95
C LYS A 57 9.54 -11.43 -8.68
N TYR A 58 8.69 -12.16 -9.38
CA TYR A 58 9.10 -13.24 -10.28
C TYR A 58 8.73 -12.89 -11.72
N SER A 59 9.71 -12.93 -12.62
CA SER A 59 9.58 -12.63 -14.04
C SER A 59 9.64 -13.92 -14.87
N PHE A 60 8.64 -14.14 -15.70
CA PHE A 60 8.54 -15.30 -16.61
C PHE A 60 9.20 -14.98 -17.95
N LYS A 61 9.62 -16.00 -18.69
CA LYS A 61 10.25 -15.84 -20.00
C LYS A 61 9.36 -15.20 -21.08
N ASN A 62 8.04 -15.31 -20.92
CA ASN A 62 7.05 -14.77 -21.86
C ASN A 62 6.70 -13.29 -21.63
N GLY A 63 7.42 -12.58 -20.78
CA GLY A 63 7.14 -11.19 -20.41
C GLY A 63 6.12 -11.02 -19.29
N SER A 64 5.51 -12.11 -18.78
CA SER A 64 4.67 -12.07 -17.59
C SER A 64 5.51 -11.82 -16.33
N HIS A 65 4.92 -11.23 -15.32
CA HIS A 65 5.51 -11.16 -13.98
C HIS A 65 4.44 -11.24 -12.90
N LEU A 66 4.85 -11.71 -11.73
CA LEU A 66 4.05 -11.74 -10.51
C LEU A 66 4.86 -11.06 -9.41
N GLN A 67 4.21 -10.22 -8.62
CA GLN A 67 4.83 -9.53 -7.49
C GLN A 67 3.94 -9.68 -6.25
N ALA A 68 4.54 -10.15 -5.16
CA ALA A 68 3.95 -10.16 -3.84
C ALA A 68 4.63 -9.12 -2.97
N GLY A 69 3.86 -8.38 -2.19
CA GLY A 69 4.37 -7.38 -1.26
C GLY A 69 3.74 -7.52 0.11
N ALA A 70 4.45 -7.09 1.14
CA ALA A 70 3.94 -6.94 2.49
C ALA A 70 4.53 -5.69 3.12
N VAL A 71 3.82 -5.11 4.09
CA VAL A 71 4.29 -3.98 4.89
C VAL A 71 3.95 -4.17 6.35
N LEU A 72 4.89 -3.82 7.23
CA LEU A 72 4.67 -3.69 8.67
C LEU A 72 4.83 -2.22 9.05
N ARG A 73 3.91 -1.73 9.88
CA ARG A 73 3.84 -0.35 10.33
C ARG A 73 3.68 -0.28 11.84
N ASN A 74 4.32 0.71 12.47
CA ASN A 74 4.08 1.06 13.86
C ASN A 74 3.63 2.53 13.93
N MET A 75 2.34 2.73 14.19
CA MET A 75 1.71 4.04 14.18
C MET A 75 1.53 4.53 15.61
N TYR A 76 2.00 5.75 15.88
CA TYR A 76 2.02 6.34 17.20
C TYR A 76 0.92 7.38 17.36
N TYR A 77 0.28 7.41 18.53
CA TYR A 77 -0.65 8.45 18.94
C TYR A 77 -0.58 8.67 20.45
N LYS A 78 -1.05 9.82 20.92
CA LYS A 78 -1.16 10.13 22.35
C LYS A 78 -2.56 9.81 22.85
N ASP A 79 -2.64 9.04 23.92
CA ASP A 79 -3.85 8.82 24.73
C ASP A 79 -3.88 9.90 25.80
N GLU A 80 -4.82 10.84 25.72
CA GLU A 80 -4.93 11.96 26.67
C GLU A 80 -5.58 11.57 28.00
N ILE A 81 -6.33 10.46 28.04
CA ILE A 81 -6.93 9.97 29.30
C ILE A 81 -5.84 9.44 30.23
N GLU A 82 -4.95 8.62 29.70
CA GLU A 82 -3.86 8.02 30.46
C GLU A 82 -2.54 8.83 30.41
N ASP A 83 -2.53 9.92 29.62
CA ASP A 83 -1.35 10.76 29.32
C ASP A 83 -0.14 9.95 28.84
N LYS A 84 -0.38 8.97 27.95
CA LYS A 84 0.64 8.04 27.45
C LYS A 84 0.69 7.99 25.94
N ASP A 85 1.90 7.80 25.42
CA ASP A 85 2.12 7.45 24.02
C ASP A 85 1.72 5.99 23.78
N ARG A 86 0.90 5.77 22.77
CA ARG A 86 0.41 4.45 22.36
C ARG A 86 0.96 4.09 20.99
N ILE A 87 1.05 2.80 20.74
CA ILE A 87 1.47 2.23 19.46
C ILE A 87 0.36 1.30 18.97
N VAL A 88 0.00 1.43 17.69
CA VAL A 88 -0.83 0.47 16.98
C VAL A 88 -0.04 -0.08 15.81
N THR A 89 0.10 -1.39 15.76
CA THR A 89 0.75 -2.07 14.65
C THR A 89 -0.24 -2.26 13.51
N GLY A 90 0.11 -1.75 12.33
CA GLY A 90 -0.55 -1.99 11.06
C GLY A 90 0.21 -3.02 10.23
N TRP A 91 -0.48 -3.67 9.32
CA TRP A 91 0.12 -4.58 8.35
C TRP A 91 -0.68 -4.62 7.06
N GLY A 92 -0.02 -4.92 5.97
CA GLY A 92 -0.68 -5.11 4.68
C GLY A 92 0.03 -6.16 3.85
N ALA A 93 -0.73 -6.75 2.93
CA ALA A 93 -0.23 -7.65 1.91
C ALA A 93 -0.82 -7.27 0.56
N SER A 94 -0.05 -7.44 -0.50
CA SER A 94 -0.47 -7.17 -1.87
C SER A 94 0.00 -8.27 -2.81
N LEU A 95 -0.79 -8.49 -3.84
CA LEU A 95 -0.43 -9.33 -4.97
C LEU A 95 -0.75 -8.60 -6.25
N SER A 96 0.20 -8.48 -7.15
CA SER A 96 0.01 -7.83 -8.45
C SER A 96 0.76 -8.58 -9.54
N GLY A 97 0.38 -8.34 -10.78
CA GLY A 97 1.08 -8.95 -11.90
C GLY A 97 0.55 -8.53 -13.25
N ILE A 98 1.34 -8.90 -14.26
CA ILE A 98 0.94 -8.88 -15.66
C ILE A 98 1.10 -10.28 -16.21
N TRP A 99 0.03 -10.80 -16.79
CA TRP A 99 0.03 -12.10 -17.45
C TRP A 99 -0.13 -11.94 -18.97
N GLN A 100 0.89 -12.31 -19.71
CA GLN A 100 0.89 -12.30 -21.17
C GLN A 100 0.30 -13.61 -21.69
N PHE A 101 -0.92 -13.58 -22.23
CA PHE A 101 -1.56 -14.75 -22.85
C PHE A 101 -1.07 -14.98 -24.27
N ALA A 102 -0.77 -13.89 -24.98
CA ALA A 102 -0.25 -13.88 -26.35
C ALA A 102 0.65 -12.65 -26.53
N GLN A 103 1.35 -12.56 -27.64
CA GLN A 103 2.25 -11.43 -27.94
C GLN A 103 1.53 -10.06 -27.90
N ASN A 104 0.23 -10.07 -28.15
CA ASN A 104 -0.59 -8.85 -28.26
C ASN A 104 -1.68 -8.74 -27.17
N THR A 105 -1.70 -9.66 -26.18
CA THR A 105 -2.79 -9.71 -25.19
C THR A 105 -2.24 -9.93 -23.80
N SER A 106 -2.62 -9.07 -22.87
CA SER A 106 -2.22 -9.18 -21.46
C SER A 106 -3.36 -8.89 -20.50
N LEU A 107 -3.26 -9.50 -19.33
CA LEU A 107 -4.07 -9.22 -18.15
C LEU A 107 -3.17 -8.56 -17.12
N CYS A 108 -3.57 -7.44 -16.56
CA CYS A 108 -2.97 -6.84 -15.38
C CYS A 108 -3.93 -6.95 -14.20
N PHE A 109 -3.40 -7.18 -13.01
CA PHE A 109 -4.20 -7.26 -11.79
C PHE A 109 -3.41 -6.80 -10.59
N GLN A 110 -4.13 -6.30 -9.60
CA GLN A 110 -3.59 -5.99 -8.28
C GLN A 110 -4.69 -6.20 -7.25
N GLY A 111 -4.32 -6.78 -6.12
CA GLY A 111 -5.13 -6.84 -4.92
C GLY A 111 -4.29 -6.44 -3.71
N VAL A 112 -4.88 -5.73 -2.77
CA VAL A 112 -4.28 -5.32 -1.51
C VAL A 112 -5.28 -5.53 -0.38
N TYR A 113 -4.78 -6.00 0.76
CA TYR A 113 -5.56 -6.18 1.99
C TYR A 113 -4.68 -5.93 3.20
N GLY A 114 -5.25 -5.30 4.24
CA GLY A 114 -4.55 -5.13 5.51
C GLY A 114 -5.29 -4.26 6.52
N LYS A 115 -4.58 -3.86 7.56
CA LYS A 115 -5.08 -2.96 8.61
C LYS A 115 -4.10 -1.82 8.83
N GLY A 116 -4.62 -0.57 8.84
CA GLY A 116 -3.80 0.61 8.99
C GLY A 116 -2.95 0.92 7.76
N ILE A 117 -3.46 0.64 6.57
CA ILE A 117 -2.75 0.77 5.28
C ILE A 117 -3.47 1.70 4.30
N SER A 118 -4.38 2.57 4.77
CA SER A 118 -5.13 3.45 3.87
C SER A 118 -4.21 4.33 3.01
N ASN A 119 -3.08 4.77 3.55
CA ASN A 119 -2.10 5.56 2.80
C ASN A 119 -1.36 4.78 1.70
N TYR A 120 -1.44 3.45 1.70
CA TYR A 120 -0.92 2.59 0.63
C TYR A 120 -1.97 2.25 -0.45
N ILE A 121 -3.22 2.67 -0.26
CA ILE A 121 -4.31 2.51 -1.22
C ILE A 121 -4.65 3.89 -1.76
N GLN A 122 -4.38 4.13 -3.04
CA GLN A 122 -4.44 5.45 -3.66
C GLN A 122 -5.80 6.14 -3.48
N ASP A 123 -6.90 5.41 -3.63
CA ASP A 123 -8.25 5.98 -3.62
C ASP A 123 -8.70 6.44 -2.24
N ILE A 124 -8.11 5.90 -1.17
CA ILE A 124 -8.41 6.26 0.23
C ILE A 124 -7.23 6.86 0.97
N SER A 125 -6.14 7.17 0.27
CA SER A 125 -4.98 7.83 0.86
C SER A 125 -5.34 9.24 1.37
N GLY A 126 -4.90 9.56 2.59
CA GLY A 126 -5.18 10.86 3.23
C GLY A 126 -6.60 11.02 3.78
N THR A 127 -7.40 9.97 3.82
CA THR A 127 -8.79 10.03 4.32
C THR A 127 -8.95 9.85 5.83
N GLY A 128 -7.85 9.69 6.58
CA GLY A 128 -7.89 9.50 8.03
C GLY A 128 -8.18 8.04 8.46
N LEU A 129 -8.02 7.07 7.57
CA LEU A 129 -8.44 5.69 7.79
C LEU A 129 -7.31 4.72 8.18
N ASP A 130 -6.08 5.18 8.41
CA ASP A 130 -5.04 4.30 8.97
C ASP A 130 -5.37 3.91 10.41
N LEU A 131 -5.75 4.92 11.22
CA LEU A 131 -6.24 4.72 12.58
C LEU A 131 -7.59 5.40 12.76
N VAL A 132 -8.50 4.73 13.43
CA VAL A 132 -9.83 5.25 13.75
C VAL A 132 -10.13 5.07 15.24
N PRO A 133 -11.00 5.91 15.83
CA PRO A 133 -11.43 5.76 17.22
C PRO A 133 -11.98 4.35 17.49
N ASN A 134 -11.62 3.79 18.63
CA ASN A 134 -12.14 2.49 19.04
C ASN A 134 -13.46 2.69 19.79
N ALA A 135 -14.57 2.28 19.19
CA ALA A 135 -15.90 2.41 19.77
C ALA A 135 -16.09 1.71 21.13
N THR A 136 -15.21 0.77 21.48
CA THR A 136 -15.32 0.00 22.74
C THR A 136 -14.34 0.46 23.81
N ALA A 137 -13.46 1.44 23.52
CA ALA A 137 -12.46 1.93 24.46
C ALA A 137 -12.15 3.39 24.20
N GLU A 138 -12.62 4.27 25.07
CA GLU A 138 -12.34 5.71 25.01
C GLU A 138 -10.82 5.98 25.07
N GLY A 139 -10.37 7.04 24.37
CA GLY A 139 -8.97 7.42 24.29
C GLY A 139 -8.09 6.44 23.51
N LYS A 140 -8.67 5.44 22.83
CA LYS A 140 -7.90 4.45 22.04
C LYS A 140 -8.24 4.50 20.57
N LEU A 141 -7.19 4.37 19.75
CA LEU A 141 -7.30 4.18 18.31
C LEU A 141 -7.06 2.72 17.93
N LYS A 142 -7.62 2.30 16.83
CA LYS A 142 -7.40 0.98 16.23
C LYS A 142 -7.08 1.10 14.76
N ALA A 143 -6.26 0.18 14.23
CA ALA A 143 -6.00 0.08 12.81
C ALA A 143 -7.27 -0.34 12.05
N PHE A 144 -7.67 0.46 11.07
CA PHE A 144 -8.84 0.18 10.24
C PHE A 144 -8.49 -0.82 9.15
N GLY A 145 -9.39 -1.78 8.89
CA GLY A 145 -9.25 -2.75 7.83
C GLY A 145 -9.59 -2.16 6.48
N ALA A 146 -8.68 -2.28 5.51
CA ALA A 146 -8.87 -1.78 4.15
C ALA A 146 -8.46 -2.84 3.13
N TRP A 147 -9.15 -2.84 2.01
CA TRP A 147 -8.81 -3.67 0.85
C TRP A 147 -9.18 -2.95 -0.43
N GLY A 148 -8.55 -3.32 -1.51
CA GLY A 148 -8.83 -2.79 -2.82
C GLY A 148 -8.13 -3.61 -3.89
N GLY A 149 -8.44 -3.33 -5.14
CA GLY A 149 -7.78 -4.01 -6.24
C GLY A 149 -8.39 -3.63 -7.58
N TYR A 150 -7.70 -4.08 -8.62
CA TYR A 150 -8.20 -3.94 -9.98
C TYR A 150 -7.81 -5.13 -10.83
N ILE A 151 -8.54 -5.32 -11.90
CA ILE A 151 -8.23 -6.24 -13.00
C ILE A 151 -8.38 -5.49 -14.31
N GLY A 152 -7.40 -5.61 -15.20
CA GLY A 152 -7.39 -4.94 -16.49
C GLY A 152 -6.99 -5.89 -17.61
N PHE A 153 -7.66 -5.77 -18.73
CA PHE A 153 -7.37 -6.52 -19.94
C PHE A 153 -6.90 -5.55 -21.03
N SER A 154 -5.79 -5.87 -21.69
CA SER A 154 -5.22 -5.09 -22.77
C SER A 154 -5.03 -5.95 -23.99
N HIS A 155 -5.46 -5.45 -25.16
CA HIS A 155 -5.28 -6.11 -26.44
C HIS A 155 -4.79 -5.12 -27.51
N ASN A 156 -3.67 -5.47 -28.15
CA ASN A 156 -3.10 -4.71 -29.26
C ASN A 156 -3.59 -5.31 -30.58
N TRP A 157 -4.51 -4.65 -31.24
CA TRP A 157 -5.05 -5.05 -32.54
C TRP A 157 -4.03 -4.84 -33.68
N SER A 158 -3.25 -3.79 -33.54
CA SER A 158 -2.17 -3.42 -34.49
C SER A 158 -1.10 -2.60 -33.77
N LYS A 159 -0.07 -2.18 -34.51
CA LYS A 159 1.00 -1.30 -33.97
C LYS A 159 0.49 0.08 -33.51
N VAL A 160 -0.70 0.49 -33.94
CA VAL A 160 -1.27 1.83 -33.68
C VAL A 160 -2.62 1.78 -32.95
N LEU A 161 -3.20 0.59 -32.76
CA LEU A 161 -4.52 0.43 -32.13
C LEU A 161 -4.43 -0.54 -30.95
N THR A 162 -4.78 -0.05 -29.77
CA THR A 162 -4.84 -0.82 -28.51
C THR A 162 -6.17 -0.57 -27.83
N SER A 163 -6.77 -1.61 -27.29
CA SER A 163 -7.95 -1.54 -26.41
C SER A 163 -7.62 -1.97 -25.01
N ASN A 164 -8.10 -1.21 -24.02
CA ASN A 164 -7.93 -1.51 -22.59
C ASN A 164 -9.29 -1.48 -21.92
N ILE A 165 -9.58 -2.49 -21.10
CA ILE A 165 -10.75 -2.55 -20.22
C ILE A 165 -10.21 -2.76 -18.81
N MET A 166 -10.67 -1.95 -17.86
CA MET A 166 -10.26 -2.04 -16.47
C MET A 166 -11.49 -1.97 -15.56
N TYR A 167 -11.47 -2.78 -14.52
CA TYR A 167 -12.45 -2.80 -13.44
C TYR A 167 -11.72 -2.70 -12.10
N SER A 168 -12.16 -1.79 -11.22
CA SER A 168 -11.65 -1.57 -9.87
C SER A 168 -12.78 -1.46 -8.86
#